data_4d0a9b3abcf52acabfef89d36959bbf4
#
_entry.id   4d0a9b3abcf52acabfef89d36959bbf4
#
_cell.length_a   1.000
_cell.length_b   1.000
_cell.length_c   1.000
_cell.angle_alpha   90.00
_cell.angle_beta   90.00
_cell.angle_gamma   90.00
#
_symmetry.space_group_name_H-M   'P 1'
#
loop_
_entity.id
_entity.type
_entity.pdbx_description
1 polymer ?
#
loop_
_entity_poly.entity_id
_entity_poly.type
_entity_poly.pdbx_seq_one_letter_code
_entity_poly.pdbx_strand_id
1 'polypeptide(L)'
;MEFEVCEHPIFIVGAPRSATSAFALSLARHSALWASGESFFFFDLFGGGRLQGAWANASERPSQSLIAMEKVQRRDFYKAVGLGLNALISEVAHGLRWVDHTPHHSLMIGDLAEIFPGASFLHLLRDGRSVVHSMTHFLDRLPPEVRTAMLSGGFAPSWATDFRGACTTWRDYVNSVTRFLDANPERGITIRTNELASNPTKEFGRIFEFLGLDQEEVPAAHFRLARVNSSFGPDTIGKPSTDAVERPWDEWTVEQRLIFVEEAGQALIDSGFVAEGEFTTASLKSGA
;
A
#
# COMPACT_ATOMS: atom_id res chain seq x y z
N MET A 1 -17.04 17.52 -23.96
CA MET A 1 -16.99 17.14 -22.55
C MET A 1 -15.67 17.63 -22.02
N GLU A 2 -15.67 18.65 -21.19
CA GLU A 2 -14.48 19.03 -20.42
C GLU A 2 -14.42 18.07 -19.22
N PHE A 3 -13.37 17.28 -19.13
CA PHE A 3 -13.13 16.43 -17.99
C PHE A 3 -12.26 17.20 -17.00
N GLU A 4 -12.78 17.41 -15.80
CA GLU A 4 -11.93 17.82 -14.69
C GLU A 4 -11.03 16.66 -14.28
N VAL A 5 -9.76 16.96 -14.04
CA VAL A 5 -8.78 15.97 -13.57
C VAL A 5 -8.15 16.46 -12.28
N CYS A 6 -7.94 15.55 -11.35
CA CYS A 6 -7.22 15.85 -10.13
C CYS A 6 -5.73 16.02 -10.44
N GLU A 7 -5.20 17.22 -10.22
CA GLU A 7 -3.78 17.51 -10.48
C GLU A 7 -2.85 16.79 -9.50
N HIS A 8 -3.31 16.58 -8.28
CA HIS A 8 -2.51 16.05 -7.17
C HIS A 8 -3.17 14.84 -6.49
N PRO A 9 -3.40 13.72 -7.20
CA PRO A 9 -3.97 12.53 -6.59
C PRO A 9 -3.06 11.98 -5.48
N ILE A 10 -3.65 11.22 -4.55
CA ILE A 10 -2.93 10.65 -3.41
C ILE A 10 -2.98 9.13 -3.51
N PHE A 11 -1.82 8.50 -3.41
CA PHE A 11 -1.71 7.06 -3.29
C PHE A 11 -1.19 6.68 -1.91
N ILE A 12 -1.98 5.88 -1.17
CA ILE A 12 -1.53 5.23 0.05
C ILE A 12 -0.88 3.91 -0.37
N VAL A 13 0.40 3.80 -0.12
CA VAL A 13 1.24 2.65 -0.45
C VAL A 13 1.78 1.97 0.81
N GLY A 14 2.04 0.69 0.72
CA GLY A 14 2.51 -0.13 1.84
C GLY A 14 2.14 -1.60 1.63
N ALA A 15 2.68 -2.49 2.44
CA ALA A 15 2.34 -3.90 2.34
C ALA A 15 0.86 -4.16 2.69
N PRO A 16 0.21 -5.17 2.08
CA PRO A 16 -1.09 -5.64 2.53
C PRO A 16 -1.08 -5.88 4.05
N ARG A 17 -2.19 -5.62 4.74
CA ARG A 17 -2.31 -5.76 6.21
C ARG A 17 -1.57 -4.70 7.03
N SER A 18 -1.11 -3.62 6.41
CA SER A 18 -0.55 -2.46 7.11
C SER A 18 -1.58 -1.42 7.55
N ALA A 19 -2.86 -1.76 7.61
CA ALA A 19 -3.99 -0.89 7.99
C ALA A 19 -4.29 0.25 6.97
N THR A 20 -3.96 0.05 5.69
CA THR A 20 -4.16 1.04 4.61
C THR A 20 -5.62 1.49 4.50
N SER A 21 -6.58 0.56 4.59
CA SER A 21 -8.01 0.87 4.48
C SER A 21 -8.52 1.72 5.66
N ALA A 22 -8.13 1.38 6.91
CA ALA A 22 -8.51 2.16 8.08
C ALA A 22 -7.96 3.59 8.02
N PHE A 23 -6.73 3.71 7.54
CA PHE A 23 -6.09 5.00 7.33
C PHE A 23 -6.77 5.79 6.21
N ALA A 24 -7.04 5.18 5.05
CA ALA A 24 -7.72 5.83 3.92
C ALA A 24 -9.11 6.34 4.29
N LEU A 25 -9.92 5.51 4.98
CA LEU A 25 -11.25 5.88 5.44
C LEU A 25 -11.22 7.04 6.47
N SER A 26 -10.16 7.11 7.27
CA SER A 26 -9.98 8.22 8.21
C SER A 26 -9.50 9.47 7.49
N LEU A 27 -8.54 9.34 6.58
CA LEU A 27 -8.04 10.46 5.77
C LEU A 27 -9.15 11.11 4.94
N ALA A 28 -10.05 10.29 4.37
CA ALA A 28 -11.21 10.75 3.60
C ALA A 28 -12.30 11.47 4.45
N ARG A 29 -12.11 11.59 5.78
CA ARG A 29 -12.93 12.48 6.61
C ARG A 29 -12.51 13.93 6.54
N HIS A 30 -11.40 14.23 5.91
CA HIS A 30 -11.00 15.59 5.58
C HIS A 30 -11.90 16.16 4.48
N SER A 31 -12.34 17.42 4.64
CA SER A 31 -13.33 18.07 3.76
C SER A 31 -12.89 18.18 2.29
N ALA A 32 -11.58 18.21 2.02
CA ALA A 32 -11.01 18.32 0.66
C ALA A 32 -10.68 16.97 0.01
N LEU A 33 -10.89 15.83 0.72
CA LEU A 33 -10.45 14.52 0.27
C LEU A 33 -11.62 13.58 0.03
N TRP A 34 -11.43 12.68 -0.94
CA TRP A 34 -12.35 11.60 -1.24
C TRP A 34 -11.57 10.27 -1.35
N ALA A 35 -12.08 9.22 -0.74
CA ALA A 35 -11.58 7.86 -0.92
C ALA A 35 -12.75 6.88 -1.09
N SER A 36 -12.52 5.84 -1.86
CA SER A 36 -13.44 4.74 -2.09
C SER A 36 -12.79 3.40 -1.70
N GLY A 37 -13.25 2.31 -2.27
CA GLY A 37 -12.59 1.00 -2.21
C GLY A 37 -11.28 0.98 -2.99
N GLU A 38 -10.57 -0.14 -2.91
CA GLU A 38 -9.34 -0.39 -3.67
C GLU A 38 -9.66 -0.43 -5.18
N SER A 39 -8.85 0.23 -6.00
CA SER A 39 -9.11 0.34 -7.43
C SER A 39 -8.67 -0.88 -8.24
N PHE A 40 -7.76 -1.69 -7.74
CA PHE A 40 -7.12 -2.85 -8.40
C PHE A 40 -6.78 -2.68 -9.88
N PHE A 41 -7.64 -2.02 -10.67
CA PHE A 41 -7.52 -1.90 -12.13
C PHE A 41 -6.22 -1.20 -12.58
N PHE A 42 -5.63 -0.32 -11.78
CA PHE A 42 -4.32 0.23 -12.12
C PHE A 42 -3.26 -0.87 -12.17
N PHE A 43 -3.28 -1.75 -11.17
CA PHE A 43 -2.36 -2.88 -11.14
C PHE A 43 -2.68 -3.89 -12.24
N ASP A 44 -3.95 -4.15 -12.50
CA ASP A 44 -4.37 -5.09 -13.56
C ASP A 44 -4.01 -4.59 -14.95
N LEU A 45 -4.11 -3.29 -15.21
CA LEU A 45 -3.78 -2.69 -16.51
C LEU A 45 -2.29 -2.46 -16.69
N PHE A 46 -1.60 -2.00 -15.67
CA PHE A 46 -0.25 -1.44 -15.79
C PHE A 46 0.81 -2.19 -15.00
N GLY A 47 0.45 -2.92 -13.95
CA GLY A 47 1.39 -3.63 -13.09
C GLY A 47 2.09 -4.81 -13.78
N GLY A 48 3.15 -5.33 -13.12
CA GLY A 48 3.89 -6.49 -13.62
C GLY A 48 4.61 -6.24 -14.96
N GLY A 49 5.02 -5.00 -15.23
CA GLY A 49 5.74 -4.64 -16.45
C GLY A 49 4.85 -4.45 -17.69
N ARG A 50 3.50 -4.48 -17.55
CA ARG A 50 2.59 -4.35 -18.70
C ARG A 50 2.71 -3.00 -19.40
N LEU A 51 2.78 -1.91 -18.64
CA LEU A 51 2.90 -0.57 -19.20
C LEU A 51 4.25 -0.36 -19.89
N GLN A 52 5.34 -0.84 -19.26
CA GLN A 52 6.69 -0.80 -19.86
C GLN A 52 6.73 -1.64 -21.13
N GLY A 53 6.12 -2.84 -21.11
CA GLY A 53 6.01 -3.70 -22.29
C GLY A 53 5.21 -3.07 -23.43
N ALA A 54 4.08 -2.41 -23.12
CA ALA A 54 3.28 -1.69 -24.10
C ALA A 54 4.09 -0.55 -24.74
N TRP A 55 4.81 0.22 -23.93
CA TRP A 55 5.70 1.28 -24.41
C TRP A 55 6.81 0.71 -25.29
N ALA A 56 7.56 -0.30 -24.83
CA ALA A 56 8.66 -0.93 -25.59
C ALA A 56 8.16 -1.43 -26.94
N ASN A 57 7.07 -2.20 -26.96
CA ASN A 57 6.48 -2.71 -28.20
C ASN A 57 6.07 -1.60 -29.17
N ALA A 58 5.57 -0.47 -28.67
CA ALA A 58 5.17 0.66 -29.51
C ALA A 58 6.37 1.46 -30.04
N SER A 59 7.37 1.70 -29.21
CA SER A 59 8.55 2.51 -29.57
C SER A 59 9.56 1.79 -30.48
N GLU A 60 9.61 0.45 -30.43
CA GLU A 60 10.55 -0.38 -31.22
C GLU A 60 10.04 -0.74 -32.63
N ARG A 61 8.91 -0.19 -33.09
CA ARG A 61 8.32 -0.46 -34.43
C ARG A 61 8.30 0.81 -35.30
N PRO A 62 9.44 1.31 -35.77
CA PRO A 62 9.56 2.64 -36.35
C PRO A 62 8.72 2.86 -37.62
N SER A 63 8.36 1.81 -38.35
CA SER A 63 7.57 1.91 -39.57
C SER A 63 6.10 1.49 -39.41
N GLN A 64 5.66 1.13 -38.22
CA GLN A 64 4.33 0.52 -37.98
C GLN A 64 3.59 1.16 -36.79
N SER A 65 4.28 1.80 -35.88
CA SER A 65 3.68 2.37 -34.67
C SER A 65 3.60 3.89 -34.75
N LEU A 66 2.42 4.44 -34.43
CA LEU A 66 2.22 5.86 -34.26
C LEU A 66 3.25 6.48 -33.29
N ILE A 67 3.50 5.79 -32.17
CA ILE A 67 4.43 6.26 -31.13
C ILE A 67 5.84 6.47 -31.70
N ALA A 68 6.32 5.49 -32.46
CA ALA A 68 7.66 5.57 -33.06
C ALA A 68 7.72 6.54 -34.25
N MET A 69 6.70 6.55 -35.10
CA MET A 69 6.63 7.42 -36.28
C MET A 69 6.58 8.90 -35.91
N GLU A 70 5.75 9.25 -34.92
CA GLU A 70 5.58 10.62 -34.43
C GLU A 70 6.57 11.01 -33.32
N LYS A 71 7.50 10.11 -32.96
CA LYS A 71 8.52 10.30 -31.92
C LYS A 71 7.92 10.76 -30.57
N VAL A 72 6.77 10.19 -30.22
CA VAL A 72 6.11 10.48 -28.93
C VAL A 72 7.07 10.14 -27.80
N GLN A 73 7.18 11.02 -26.82
CA GLN A 73 8.04 10.76 -25.66
C GLN A 73 7.35 9.85 -24.66
N ARG A 74 8.12 8.99 -23.96
CA ARG A 74 7.60 8.07 -22.95
C ARG A 74 6.73 8.79 -21.91
N ARG A 75 7.23 9.91 -21.38
CA ARG A 75 6.49 10.71 -20.38
C ARG A 75 5.12 11.17 -20.87
N ASP A 76 5.01 11.52 -22.16
CA ASP A 76 3.75 12.04 -22.71
C ASP A 76 2.76 10.90 -22.96
N PHE A 77 3.27 9.73 -23.38
CA PHE A 77 2.48 8.51 -23.49
C PHE A 77 1.91 8.10 -22.11
N TYR A 78 2.75 8.05 -21.07
CA TYR A 78 2.32 7.67 -19.71
C TYR A 78 1.28 8.65 -19.15
N LYS A 79 1.50 9.96 -19.31
CA LYS A 79 0.51 10.98 -18.92
C LYS A 79 -0.82 10.80 -19.66
N ALA A 80 -0.77 10.56 -20.96
CA ALA A 80 -1.99 10.35 -21.76
C ALA A 80 -2.76 9.11 -21.31
N VAL A 81 -2.07 8.02 -20.98
CA VAL A 81 -2.67 6.80 -20.44
C VAL A 81 -3.40 7.08 -19.11
N GLY A 82 -2.80 7.88 -18.22
CA GLY A 82 -3.39 8.20 -16.92
C GLY A 82 -4.56 9.17 -17.00
N LEU A 83 -4.63 10.00 -18.03
CA LEU A 83 -5.61 11.09 -18.12
C LEU A 83 -7.05 10.61 -18.08
N GLY A 84 -7.39 9.57 -18.84
CA GLY A 84 -8.76 9.04 -18.89
C GLY A 84 -9.20 8.44 -17.57
N LEU A 85 -8.30 7.72 -16.87
CA LEU A 85 -8.59 7.13 -15.56
C LEU A 85 -8.68 8.19 -14.47
N ASN A 86 -7.82 9.21 -14.52
CA ASN A 86 -7.90 10.35 -13.62
C ASN A 86 -9.22 11.11 -13.78
N ALA A 87 -9.64 11.37 -15.01
CA ALA A 87 -10.92 12.02 -15.30
C ALA A 87 -12.11 11.22 -14.74
N LEU A 88 -12.12 9.90 -14.95
CA LEU A 88 -13.15 9.00 -14.41
C LEU A 88 -13.23 9.07 -12.88
N ILE A 89 -12.08 9.01 -12.19
CA ILE A 89 -12.05 9.05 -10.73
C ILE A 89 -12.42 10.43 -10.21
N SER A 90 -11.96 11.50 -10.87
CA SER A 90 -12.27 12.88 -10.48
C SER A 90 -13.77 13.18 -10.59
N GLU A 91 -14.45 12.64 -11.60
CA GLU A 91 -15.90 12.75 -11.74
C GLU A 91 -16.62 12.06 -10.56
N VAL A 92 -16.20 10.85 -10.20
CA VAL A 92 -16.77 10.11 -9.05
C VAL A 92 -16.43 10.78 -7.72
N ALA A 93 -15.27 11.42 -7.63
CA ALA A 93 -14.83 12.17 -6.45
C ALA A 93 -15.49 13.57 -6.35
N HIS A 94 -16.34 13.97 -7.32
CA HIS A 94 -17.06 15.25 -7.32
C HIS A 94 -16.15 16.47 -7.14
N GLY A 95 -14.98 16.46 -7.80
CA GLY A 95 -13.99 17.55 -7.73
C GLY A 95 -13.13 17.57 -6.46
N LEU A 96 -13.32 16.63 -5.53
CA LEU A 96 -12.42 16.45 -4.39
C LEU A 96 -11.11 15.77 -4.83
N ARG A 97 -10.04 16.03 -4.07
CA ARG A 97 -8.77 15.34 -4.27
C ARG A 97 -8.91 13.87 -3.90
N TRP A 98 -8.78 12.97 -4.88
CA TRP A 98 -9.01 11.57 -4.65
C TRP A 98 -7.80 10.84 -4.07
N VAL A 99 -8.09 9.82 -3.28
CA VAL A 99 -7.13 8.95 -2.57
C VAL A 99 -7.37 7.51 -2.99
N ASP A 100 -6.34 6.81 -3.44
CA ASP A 100 -6.36 5.36 -3.67
C ASP A 100 -5.45 4.66 -2.66
N HIS A 101 -5.88 3.51 -2.16
CA HIS A 101 -5.15 2.78 -1.11
C HIS A 101 -4.91 1.30 -1.44
N THR A 102 -4.89 0.95 -2.72
CA THR A 102 -4.60 -0.41 -3.19
C THR A 102 -3.16 -0.79 -2.88
N PRO A 103 -2.87 -1.80 -2.03
CA PRO A 103 -1.51 -2.14 -1.63
C PRO A 103 -0.58 -2.46 -2.81
N HIS A 104 -1.09 -3.11 -3.87
CA HIS A 104 -0.33 -3.48 -5.07
C HIS A 104 0.33 -2.30 -5.78
N HIS A 105 -0.16 -1.09 -5.57
CA HIS A 105 0.46 0.14 -6.08
C HIS A 105 1.89 0.34 -5.59
N SER A 106 2.25 -0.23 -4.44
CA SER A 106 3.62 -0.23 -3.92
C SER A 106 4.63 -0.83 -4.90
N LEU A 107 4.23 -1.89 -5.63
CA LEU A 107 5.09 -2.58 -6.59
C LEU A 107 5.25 -1.87 -7.94
N MET A 108 4.43 -0.85 -8.19
CA MET A 108 4.44 -0.05 -9.42
C MET A 108 4.49 1.47 -9.16
N ILE A 109 5.00 1.86 -8.00
CA ILE A 109 5.03 3.26 -7.56
C ILE A 109 5.75 4.18 -8.56
N GLY A 110 6.81 3.70 -9.20
CA GLY A 110 7.50 4.43 -10.26
C GLY A 110 6.63 4.68 -11.49
N ASP A 111 5.87 3.66 -11.93
CA ASP A 111 4.95 3.81 -13.06
C ASP A 111 3.82 4.78 -12.73
N LEU A 112 3.26 4.68 -11.51
CA LEU A 112 2.23 5.62 -11.05
C LEU A 112 2.75 7.05 -11.00
N ALA A 113 4.00 7.25 -10.61
CA ALA A 113 4.62 8.57 -10.58
C ALA A 113 4.83 9.16 -11.98
N GLU A 114 5.02 8.33 -13.01
CA GLU A 114 5.08 8.77 -14.41
C GLU A 114 3.67 8.99 -15.00
N ILE A 115 2.70 8.12 -14.66
CA ILE A 115 1.30 8.24 -15.09
C ILE A 115 0.64 9.49 -14.48
N PHE A 116 0.91 9.76 -13.19
CA PHE A 116 0.39 10.89 -12.42
C PHE A 116 1.52 11.75 -11.87
N PRO A 117 2.10 12.64 -12.67
CA PRO A 117 3.28 13.42 -12.27
C PRO A 117 3.06 14.30 -11.03
N GLY A 118 1.83 14.73 -10.75
CA GLY A 118 1.47 15.49 -9.57
C GLY A 118 1.09 14.64 -8.34
N ALA A 119 1.12 13.32 -8.44
CA ALA A 119 0.71 12.44 -7.33
C ALA A 119 1.61 12.57 -6.10
N SER A 120 0.98 12.47 -4.93
CA SER A 120 1.63 12.34 -3.63
C SER A 120 1.51 10.90 -3.11
N PHE A 121 2.57 10.38 -2.47
CA PHE A 121 2.61 9.02 -1.96
C PHE A 121 2.70 9.02 -0.43
N LEU A 122 1.74 8.37 0.23
CA LEU A 122 1.72 8.17 1.68
C LEU A 122 2.12 6.74 1.98
N HIS A 123 3.37 6.51 2.39
CA HIS A 123 3.89 5.19 2.71
C HIS A 123 3.47 4.77 4.11
N LEU A 124 2.54 3.85 4.21
CA LEU A 124 2.12 3.29 5.49
C LEU A 124 3.00 2.09 5.87
N LEU A 125 3.95 2.33 6.77
CA LEU A 125 4.96 1.38 7.20
C LEU A 125 4.58 0.75 8.54
N ARG A 126 4.43 -0.57 8.55
CA ARG A 126 4.15 -1.38 9.74
C ARG A 126 5.23 -2.42 9.97
N ASP A 127 5.50 -2.76 11.24
CA ASP A 127 6.42 -3.84 11.62
C ASP A 127 6.10 -5.13 10.85
N GLY A 128 7.12 -5.64 10.15
CA GLY A 128 6.99 -6.80 9.28
C GLY A 128 6.53 -8.06 10.01
N ARG A 129 6.90 -8.22 11.26
CA ARG A 129 6.46 -9.36 12.08
C ARG A 129 4.95 -9.34 12.28
N SER A 130 4.40 -8.17 12.59
CA SER A 130 2.95 -7.99 12.73
C SER A 130 2.20 -8.13 11.41
N VAL A 131 2.80 -7.69 10.30
CA VAL A 131 2.20 -7.80 8.97
C VAL A 131 2.17 -9.25 8.52
N VAL A 132 3.29 -9.97 8.60
CA VAL A 132 3.41 -11.39 8.23
C VAL A 132 2.46 -12.25 9.06
N HIS A 133 2.41 -12.03 10.37
CA HIS A 133 1.43 -12.71 11.23
C HIS A 133 -0.01 -12.44 10.77
N SER A 134 -0.37 -11.19 10.47
CA SER A 134 -1.70 -10.85 9.97
C SER A 134 -2.01 -11.45 8.59
N MET A 135 -1.01 -11.58 7.73
CA MET A 135 -1.13 -12.22 6.42
C MET A 135 -1.43 -13.70 6.52
N THR A 136 -0.64 -14.43 7.30
CA THR A 136 -0.76 -15.88 7.46
C THR A 136 -2.07 -16.31 8.15
N HIS A 137 -2.67 -15.43 8.98
CA HIS A 137 -3.97 -15.66 9.62
C HIS A 137 -5.15 -15.00 8.89
N PHE A 138 -4.93 -14.50 7.67
CA PHE A 138 -5.99 -13.80 6.93
C PHE A 138 -7.17 -14.72 6.61
N LEU A 139 -6.90 -15.90 6.07
CA LEU A 139 -7.95 -16.86 5.68
C LEU A 139 -8.75 -17.38 6.87
N ASP A 140 -8.12 -17.50 8.05
CA ASP A 140 -8.79 -17.99 9.26
C ASP A 140 -9.84 -17.01 9.81
N ARG A 141 -9.74 -15.74 9.41
CA ARG A 141 -10.65 -14.67 9.82
C ARG A 141 -11.82 -14.48 8.88
N LEU A 142 -11.82 -15.15 7.72
CA LEU A 142 -12.91 -15.08 6.75
C LEU A 142 -14.05 -16.04 7.11
N PRO A 143 -15.29 -15.71 6.73
CA PRO A 143 -16.39 -16.67 6.78
C PRO A 143 -16.01 -17.96 6.04
N PRO A 144 -16.38 -19.14 6.58
CA PRO A 144 -15.97 -20.44 6.02
C PRO A 144 -16.27 -20.62 4.53
N GLU A 145 -17.42 -20.11 4.08
CA GLU A 145 -17.82 -20.15 2.67
C GLU A 145 -16.93 -19.29 1.78
N VAL A 146 -16.53 -18.10 2.24
CA VAL A 146 -15.62 -17.19 1.52
C VAL A 146 -14.23 -17.79 1.44
N ARG A 147 -13.72 -18.32 2.57
CA ARG A 147 -12.44 -19.02 2.64
C ARG A 147 -12.39 -20.20 1.66
N THR A 148 -13.44 -21.03 1.66
CA THR A 148 -13.53 -22.18 0.76
C THR A 148 -13.55 -21.74 -0.69
N ALA A 149 -14.34 -20.72 -1.05
CA ALA A 149 -14.39 -20.19 -2.40
C ALA A 149 -13.03 -19.64 -2.86
N MET A 150 -12.31 -18.90 -2.00
CA MET A 150 -10.99 -18.38 -2.32
C MET A 150 -9.96 -19.48 -2.56
N LEU A 151 -9.95 -20.51 -1.72
CA LEU A 151 -9.00 -21.63 -1.84
C LEU A 151 -9.30 -22.51 -3.06
N SER A 152 -10.57 -22.90 -3.25
CA SER A 152 -10.98 -23.77 -4.38
C SER A 152 -10.94 -23.06 -5.74
N GLY A 153 -11.19 -21.75 -5.75
CA GLY A 153 -11.14 -20.92 -6.96
C GLY A 153 -9.73 -20.45 -7.35
N GLY A 154 -8.72 -20.70 -6.51
CA GLY A 154 -7.34 -20.25 -6.76
C GLY A 154 -7.15 -18.74 -6.61
N PHE A 155 -8.05 -18.04 -5.91
CA PHE A 155 -7.98 -16.59 -5.70
C PHE A 155 -7.28 -16.20 -4.37
N ALA A 156 -6.92 -17.18 -3.54
CA ALA A 156 -6.21 -16.90 -2.31
C ALA A 156 -4.82 -16.32 -2.62
N PRO A 157 -4.46 -15.16 -2.06
CA PRO A 157 -3.14 -14.59 -2.28
C PRO A 157 -2.07 -15.53 -1.74
N SER A 158 -0.92 -15.64 -2.44
CA SER A 158 0.20 -16.48 -2.01
C SER A 158 0.68 -16.17 -0.60
N TRP A 159 0.70 -14.90 -0.22
CA TRP A 159 1.05 -14.48 1.14
C TRP A 159 0.06 -14.95 2.23
N ALA A 160 -1.13 -15.38 1.88
CA ALA A 160 -2.12 -15.91 2.83
C ALA A 160 -2.02 -17.44 3.00
N THR A 161 -1.31 -18.12 2.12
CA THR A 161 -1.20 -19.59 2.09
C THR A 161 0.21 -20.09 2.36
N ASP A 162 1.22 -19.22 2.28
CA ASP A 162 2.62 -19.56 2.46
C ASP A 162 3.33 -18.52 3.34
N PHE A 163 4.00 -18.98 4.42
CA PHE A 163 4.71 -18.12 5.35
C PHE A 163 5.89 -17.39 4.70
N ARG A 164 6.67 -18.10 3.88
CA ARG A 164 7.79 -17.50 3.12
C ARG A 164 7.27 -16.45 2.14
N GLY A 165 6.16 -16.75 1.47
CA GLY A 165 5.45 -15.81 0.59
C GLY A 165 4.97 -14.55 1.31
N ALA A 166 4.52 -14.67 2.57
CA ALA A 166 4.17 -13.51 3.38
C ALA A 166 5.40 -12.64 3.70
N CYS A 167 6.53 -13.26 4.08
CA CYS A 167 7.78 -12.57 4.37
C CYS A 167 8.31 -11.79 3.15
N THR A 168 8.40 -12.46 2.00
CA THR A 168 8.87 -11.86 0.75
C THR A 168 7.94 -10.75 0.28
N THR A 169 6.62 -10.93 0.40
CA THR A 169 5.64 -9.88 0.06
C THR A 169 5.88 -8.63 0.90
N TRP A 170 5.96 -8.74 2.22
CA TRP A 170 6.23 -7.56 3.05
C TRP A 170 7.52 -6.85 2.66
N ARG A 171 8.63 -7.60 2.53
CA ARG A 171 9.94 -7.08 2.11
C ARG A 171 9.86 -6.34 0.78
N ASP A 172 9.27 -6.95 -0.23
CA ASP A 172 9.27 -6.43 -1.60
C ASP A 172 8.46 -5.14 -1.70
N TYR A 173 7.31 -5.07 -1.00
CA TYR A 173 6.48 -3.87 -0.95
C TYR A 173 7.21 -2.72 -0.24
N VAL A 174 7.79 -2.99 0.94
CA VAL A 174 8.54 -1.97 1.70
C VAL A 174 9.74 -1.49 0.90
N ASN A 175 10.56 -2.40 0.37
CA ASN A 175 11.76 -2.06 -0.39
C ASN A 175 11.44 -1.28 -1.67
N SER A 176 10.33 -1.60 -2.35
CA SER A 176 9.92 -0.87 -3.55
C SER A 176 9.60 0.59 -3.23
N VAL A 177 8.81 0.82 -2.17
CA VAL A 177 8.40 2.17 -1.77
C VAL A 177 9.58 2.94 -1.20
N THR A 178 10.39 2.34 -0.31
CA THR A 178 11.55 3.00 0.30
C THR A 178 12.52 3.48 -0.77
N ARG A 179 12.92 2.59 -1.71
CA ARG A 179 13.81 2.98 -2.82
C ARG A 179 13.26 4.12 -3.67
N PHE A 180 11.96 4.13 -3.91
CA PHE A 180 11.35 5.21 -4.68
C PHE A 180 11.38 6.53 -3.91
N LEU A 181 11.03 6.53 -2.62
CA LEU A 181 11.01 7.75 -1.80
C LEU A 181 12.42 8.27 -1.50
N ASP A 182 13.41 7.40 -1.32
CA ASP A 182 14.81 7.81 -1.16
C ASP A 182 15.34 8.57 -2.40
N ALA A 183 14.89 8.16 -3.58
CA ALA A 183 15.24 8.83 -4.84
C ALA A 183 14.36 10.06 -5.16
N ASN A 184 13.20 10.20 -4.51
CA ASN A 184 12.20 11.24 -4.76
C ASN A 184 11.57 11.71 -3.44
N PRO A 185 12.33 12.30 -2.51
CA PRO A 185 11.87 12.61 -1.16
C PRO A 185 10.73 13.64 -1.10
N GLU A 186 10.58 14.48 -2.14
CA GLU A 186 9.48 15.44 -2.26
C GLU A 186 8.15 14.81 -2.67
N ARG A 187 8.17 13.56 -3.16
CA ARG A 187 6.99 12.88 -3.70
C ARG A 187 6.16 12.16 -2.64
N GLY A 188 6.68 11.95 -1.44
CA GLY A 188 5.94 11.24 -0.42
C GLY A 188 6.57 11.28 0.96
N ILE A 189 5.82 10.79 1.94
CA ILE A 189 6.26 10.65 3.32
C ILE A 189 5.98 9.25 3.85
N THR A 190 6.85 8.78 4.74
CA THR A 190 6.61 7.53 5.48
C THR A 190 5.87 7.83 6.79
N ILE A 191 4.81 7.05 7.03
CA ILE A 191 3.96 7.09 8.21
C ILE A 191 4.08 5.75 8.92
N ARG A 192 4.67 5.76 10.12
CA ARG A 192 4.77 4.54 10.93
C ARG A 192 3.45 4.26 11.64
N THR A 193 2.91 3.07 11.46
CA THR A 193 1.59 2.71 12.01
C THR A 193 1.53 2.75 13.54
N ASN A 194 2.64 2.48 14.23
CA ASN A 194 2.75 2.60 15.68
C ASN A 194 2.73 4.08 16.13
N GLU A 195 3.36 4.99 15.42
CA GLU A 195 3.34 6.43 15.69
C GLU A 195 1.94 6.99 15.41
N LEU A 196 1.36 6.63 14.27
CA LEU A 196 -0.02 6.98 13.91
C LEU A 196 -1.02 6.49 14.97
N ALA A 197 -0.85 5.29 15.51
CA ALA A 197 -1.71 4.74 16.55
C ALA A 197 -1.51 5.43 17.90
N SER A 198 -0.28 5.81 18.26
CA SER A 198 0.03 6.46 19.53
C SER A 198 -0.36 7.93 19.57
N ASN A 199 -0.18 8.65 18.47
CA ASN A 199 -0.52 10.07 18.38
C ASN A 199 -1.13 10.45 17.01
N PRO A 200 -2.39 10.06 16.75
CA PRO A 200 -3.04 10.33 15.47
C PRO A 200 -3.09 11.83 15.13
N THR A 201 -3.33 12.70 16.11
CA THR A 201 -3.41 14.16 15.86
C THR A 201 -2.10 14.70 15.30
N LYS A 202 -0.97 14.33 15.87
CA LYS A 202 0.36 14.75 15.38
C LYS A 202 0.60 14.23 13.96
N GLU A 203 0.33 12.94 13.72
CA GLU A 203 0.63 12.32 12.44
C GLU A 203 -0.28 12.86 11.32
N PHE A 204 -1.59 13.03 11.56
CA PHE A 204 -2.48 13.66 10.58
C PHE A 204 -2.09 15.11 10.31
N GLY A 205 -1.66 15.86 11.33
CA GLY A 205 -1.14 17.23 11.14
C GLY A 205 0.06 17.26 10.21
N ARG A 206 1.03 16.35 10.38
CA ARG A 206 2.21 16.22 9.50
C ARG A 206 1.82 15.82 8.07
N ILE A 207 0.80 14.95 7.93
CA ILE A 207 0.28 14.54 6.64
C ILE A 207 -0.37 15.71 5.92
N PHE A 208 -1.20 16.49 6.60
CA PHE A 208 -1.86 17.66 5.99
C PHE A 208 -0.86 18.75 5.59
N GLU A 209 0.15 19.01 6.40
CA GLU A 209 1.25 19.90 6.05
C GLU A 209 1.95 19.44 4.76
N PHE A 210 2.31 18.17 4.66
CA PHE A 210 2.92 17.59 3.46
C PHE A 210 2.01 17.70 2.23
N LEU A 211 0.70 17.47 2.39
CA LEU A 211 -0.27 17.52 1.31
C LEU A 211 -0.71 18.95 0.93
N GLY A 212 -0.30 19.97 1.70
CA GLY A 212 -0.75 21.35 1.54
C GLY A 212 -2.23 21.54 1.85
N LEU A 213 -2.77 20.81 2.83
CA LEU A 213 -4.16 20.83 3.24
C LEU A 213 -4.33 21.59 4.58
N ASP A 214 -5.52 22.12 4.81
CA ASP A 214 -5.89 22.70 6.08
C ASP A 214 -5.87 21.68 7.20
N GLN A 215 -5.63 22.14 8.44
CA GLN A 215 -5.63 21.25 9.61
C GLN A 215 -7.07 20.95 10.03
N GLU A 216 -7.42 19.68 10.08
CA GLU A 216 -8.73 19.20 10.54
C GLU A 216 -8.58 18.09 11.60
N GLU A 217 -9.39 18.17 12.67
CA GLU A 217 -9.34 17.18 13.76
C GLU A 217 -10.15 15.89 13.46
N VAL A 218 -11.12 15.97 12.57
CA VAL A 218 -12.07 14.88 12.28
C VAL A 218 -11.38 13.61 11.81
N PRO A 219 -10.37 13.65 10.88
CA PRO A 219 -9.64 12.45 10.46
C PRO A 219 -8.94 11.73 11.62
N ALA A 220 -8.25 12.47 12.49
CA ALA A 220 -7.56 11.92 13.64
C ALA A 220 -8.53 11.32 14.68
N ALA A 221 -9.65 12.00 14.93
CA ALA A 221 -10.69 11.51 15.81
C ALA A 221 -11.34 10.23 15.27
N HIS A 222 -11.63 10.19 13.97
CA HIS A 222 -12.16 8.99 13.31
C HIS A 222 -11.17 7.82 13.41
N PHE A 223 -9.89 8.03 13.17
CA PHE A 223 -8.88 6.97 13.24
C PHE A 223 -8.77 6.35 14.64
N ARG A 224 -8.92 7.15 15.71
CA ARG A 224 -8.96 6.63 17.09
C ARG A 224 -10.12 5.69 17.35
N LEU A 225 -11.28 5.97 16.75
CA LEU A 225 -12.50 5.19 16.91
C LEU A 225 -12.58 4.00 15.96
N ALA A 226 -12.10 4.20 14.73
CA ALA A 226 -12.18 3.25 13.64
C ALA A 226 -10.92 2.38 13.58
N ARG A 227 -10.71 1.50 14.56
CA ARG A 227 -9.83 0.34 14.35
C ARG A 227 -10.51 -0.62 13.37
N VAL A 228 -10.69 -0.14 12.15
CA VAL A 228 -11.43 -0.85 11.10
C VAL A 228 -10.52 -1.88 10.48
N ASN A 229 -10.89 -3.14 10.64
CA ASN A 229 -10.37 -4.20 9.81
C ASN A 229 -11.31 -4.34 8.62
N SER A 230 -11.07 -3.59 7.54
CA SER A 230 -11.93 -3.53 6.34
C SER A 230 -12.15 -4.87 5.64
N SER A 231 -11.35 -5.89 5.98
CA SER A 231 -11.51 -7.26 5.44
C SER A 231 -12.70 -8.01 6.02
N PHE A 232 -13.45 -7.45 6.98
CA PHE A 232 -14.47 -8.16 7.74
C PHE A 232 -15.84 -7.48 7.72
N GLY A 233 -16.24 -6.85 6.64
CA GLY A 233 -17.60 -6.33 6.45
C GLY A 233 -18.04 -5.24 7.44
N PRO A 234 -19.22 -4.61 7.21
CA PRO A 234 -19.69 -3.47 8.00
C PRO A 234 -19.96 -3.79 9.49
N ASP A 235 -20.24 -5.04 9.85
CA ASP A 235 -20.54 -5.43 11.24
C ASP A 235 -19.31 -5.46 12.17
N THR A 236 -18.11 -5.31 11.60
CA THR A 236 -16.85 -5.28 12.36
C THR A 236 -16.30 -3.87 12.55
N ILE A 237 -16.94 -2.88 11.93
CA ILE A 237 -16.59 -1.47 12.08
C ILE A 237 -16.76 -1.04 13.53
N GLY A 238 -15.70 -0.50 14.13
CA GLY A 238 -15.72 0.03 15.51
C GLY A 238 -15.52 -1.00 16.61
N LYS A 239 -15.36 -2.29 16.30
CA LYS A 239 -14.94 -3.27 17.30
C LYS A 239 -13.41 -3.22 17.46
N PRO A 240 -12.88 -3.13 18.69
CA PRO A 240 -11.44 -3.26 18.90
C PRO A 240 -10.97 -4.59 18.31
N SER A 241 -9.89 -4.59 17.55
CA SER A 241 -9.24 -5.85 17.19
C SER A 241 -8.71 -6.45 18.50
N THR A 242 -9.39 -7.46 19.01
CA THR A 242 -8.94 -8.25 20.17
C THR A 242 -7.75 -9.13 19.81
N ASP A 243 -7.41 -9.20 18.54
CA ASP A 243 -6.42 -10.13 17.99
C ASP A 243 -5.09 -9.44 17.60
N ALA A 244 -4.79 -8.27 18.17
CA ALA A 244 -3.46 -7.70 18.07
C ALA A 244 -2.52 -8.52 18.94
N VAL A 245 -1.88 -9.52 18.38
CA VAL A 245 -0.79 -10.24 19.04
C VAL A 245 0.30 -9.23 19.33
N GLU A 246 0.55 -8.95 20.61
CA GLU A 246 1.55 -7.94 21.01
C GLU A 246 2.96 -8.34 20.59
N ARG A 247 3.22 -9.64 20.50
CA ARG A 247 4.52 -10.21 20.13
C ARG A 247 4.37 -11.41 19.18
N PRO A 248 4.04 -11.18 17.88
CA PRO A 248 3.90 -12.29 16.92
C PRO A 248 5.12 -13.18 16.85
N TRP A 249 6.30 -12.61 17.09
CA TRP A 249 7.56 -13.31 17.12
C TRP A 249 7.59 -14.47 18.13
N ASP A 250 6.96 -14.29 19.29
CA ASP A 250 6.96 -15.31 20.36
C ASP A 250 6.06 -16.51 20.02
N GLU A 251 5.08 -16.32 19.13
CA GLU A 251 4.17 -17.37 18.66
C GLU A 251 4.76 -18.18 17.51
N TRP A 252 5.79 -17.67 16.84
CA TRP A 252 6.38 -18.34 15.68
C TRP A 252 7.30 -19.49 16.10
N THR A 253 7.27 -20.57 15.31
CA THR A 253 8.24 -21.65 15.44
C THR A 253 9.66 -21.17 15.12
N VAL A 254 10.67 -21.90 15.56
CA VAL A 254 12.08 -21.60 15.24
C VAL A 254 12.28 -21.56 13.71
N GLU A 255 11.65 -22.47 12.98
CA GLU A 255 11.71 -22.51 11.51
C GLU A 255 11.12 -21.23 10.89
N GLN A 256 9.96 -20.79 11.36
CA GLN A 256 9.33 -19.55 10.88
C GLN A 256 10.20 -18.31 11.17
N ARG A 257 10.82 -18.26 12.34
CA ARG A 257 11.75 -17.16 12.68
C ARG A 257 12.96 -17.15 11.75
N LEU A 258 13.54 -18.32 11.46
CA LEU A 258 14.65 -18.45 10.51
C LEU A 258 14.25 -18.00 9.11
N ILE A 259 13.09 -18.44 8.61
CA ILE A 259 12.55 -18.00 7.30
C ILE A 259 12.36 -16.48 7.27
N PHE A 260 11.78 -15.91 8.34
CA PHE A 260 11.56 -14.46 8.40
C PHE A 260 12.89 -13.69 8.35
N VAL A 261 13.89 -14.12 9.13
CA VAL A 261 15.21 -13.45 9.14
C VAL A 261 15.89 -13.57 7.76
N GLU A 262 15.82 -14.75 7.14
CA GLU A 262 16.38 -14.99 5.81
C GLU A 262 15.72 -14.05 4.76
N GLU A 263 14.39 -13.96 4.75
CA GLU A 263 13.65 -13.28 3.69
C GLU A 263 13.43 -11.78 3.96
N ALA A 264 13.20 -11.39 5.21
CA ALA A 264 12.72 -10.07 5.57
C ALA A 264 13.57 -9.37 6.67
N GLY A 265 14.54 -10.06 7.26
CA GLY A 265 15.32 -9.54 8.37
C GLY A 265 16.05 -8.24 8.05
N GLN A 266 16.70 -8.17 6.89
CA GLN A 266 17.41 -6.94 6.48
C GLN A 266 16.42 -5.77 6.28
N ALA A 267 15.30 -5.99 5.62
CA ALA A 267 14.28 -4.96 5.44
C ALA A 267 13.69 -4.46 6.77
N LEU A 268 13.60 -5.35 7.78
CA LEU A 268 13.15 -4.96 9.11
C LEU A 268 14.18 -4.06 9.82
N ILE A 269 15.49 -4.35 9.66
CA ILE A 269 16.60 -3.54 10.16
C ILE A 269 16.61 -2.17 9.46
N ASP A 270 16.60 -2.16 8.12
CA ASP A 270 16.63 -0.94 7.31
C ASP A 270 15.41 -0.03 7.59
N SER A 271 14.28 -0.64 7.92
CA SER A 271 13.07 0.07 8.36
C SER A 271 13.14 0.57 9.81
N GLY A 272 14.19 0.25 10.56
CA GLY A 272 14.41 0.71 11.93
C GLY A 272 13.43 0.13 12.97
N PHE A 273 12.91 -1.08 12.73
CA PHE A 273 12.09 -1.78 13.73
C PHE A 273 12.92 -2.63 14.70
N VAL A 274 14.13 -2.99 14.29
CA VAL A 274 15.12 -3.70 15.10
C VAL A 274 16.50 -3.11 14.85
N ALA A 275 17.39 -3.25 15.82
CA ALA A 275 18.78 -2.85 15.67
C ALA A 275 19.59 -3.90 14.90
N GLU A 276 20.66 -3.46 14.23
CA GLU A 276 21.63 -4.36 13.63
C GLU A 276 22.20 -5.30 14.70
N GLY A 277 22.20 -6.60 14.43
CA GLY A 277 22.70 -7.61 15.38
C GLY A 277 21.65 -8.20 16.35
N GLU A 278 20.40 -7.76 16.35
CA GLU A 278 19.34 -8.37 17.14
C GLU A 278 19.03 -9.82 16.74
N PHE A 279 19.22 -10.19 15.47
CA PHE A 279 19.00 -11.53 14.96
C PHE A 279 20.22 -12.43 15.21
N THR A 280 20.51 -12.75 16.46
CA THR A 280 21.55 -13.70 16.83
C THR A 280 20.99 -15.13 16.90
N THR A 281 21.85 -16.14 16.80
CA THR A 281 21.44 -17.54 16.96
C THR A 281 20.77 -17.79 18.33
N ALA A 282 21.13 -17.02 19.36
CA ALA A 282 20.51 -17.07 20.67
C ALA A 282 19.09 -16.49 20.66
N SER A 283 18.89 -15.31 20.05
CA SER A 283 17.57 -14.66 19.96
C SER A 283 16.57 -15.46 19.10
N LEU A 284 17.05 -16.21 18.11
CA LEU A 284 16.22 -17.07 17.27
C LEU A 284 15.72 -18.32 18.01
N LYS A 285 16.47 -18.79 19.03
CA LYS A 285 16.16 -19.98 19.84
C LYS A 285 15.44 -19.63 21.15
N SER A 286 15.55 -18.39 21.63
CA SER A 286 14.92 -17.92 22.87
C SER A 286 13.45 -17.58 22.68
N GLY A 287 12.63 -18.60 22.68
CA GLY A 287 11.18 -18.52 22.58
C GLY A 287 10.58 -19.79 23.20
N ALA A 288 11.22 -20.23 24.28
CA ALA A 288 10.75 -21.32 25.14
C ALA A 288 10.48 -20.73 26.52
#